data_64a1bdc8575ee53bbd8e9fe4fc5a8123
#
_entry.id   64a1bdc8575ee53bbd8e9fe4fc5a8123
#
_cell.length_a   1.000
_cell.length_b   1.000
_cell.length_c   1.000
_cell.angle_alpha   90.00
_cell.angle_beta   90.00
_cell.angle_gamma   90.00
#
_symmetry.space_group_name_H-M   'P 1'
#
loop_
_entity.id
_entity.type
_entity.pdbx_description
1 polymer ?
#
loop_
_entity_poly.entity_id
_entity_poly.type
_entity_poly.pdbx_seq_one_letter_code
_entity_poly.pdbx_strand_id
1 'polypeptide(L)'
;MGTISKLSGKNIDDVNKINGVAKSSIAKFAGQEIPSTSLLLDTYTGSSIAYSVRRLNSSYTGACMRIREGSGNTETDIGFDSNGYIDTAAIASHCGSATGYVTKWYSQSTSGGTGSGNDAVQTTSSQQPEIYNGTSVYTDNSIAAIRVPNAANGSIGLDI
;
A
#
# COMPACT_ATOMS: atom_id res chain seq x y z
N MET A 1 12.10 18.10 22.16
CA MET A 1 12.55 18.78 20.92
C MET A 1 11.32 19.00 20.06
N GLY A 2 11.09 20.18 19.52
CA GLY A 2 9.94 20.44 18.65
C GLY A 2 10.22 19.97 17.23
N THR A 3 9.19 19.49 16.54
CA THR A 3 9.28 19.06 15.14
C THR A 3 8.55 20.09 14.26
N ILE A 4 9.11 20.45 13.12
CA ILE A 4 8.45 21.34 12.15
C ILE A 4 7.32 20.57 11.47
N SER A 5 6.08 21.03 11.62
CA SER A 5 4.92 20.46 10.93
C SER A 5 4.47 21.29 9.73
N LYS A 6 4.82 22.59 9.67
CA LYS A 6 4.49 23.49 8.57
C LYS A 6 5.65 24.41 8.20
N LEU A 7 5.81 24.70 6.91
CA LEU A 7 6.73 25.69 6.37
C LEU A 7 5.95 26.61 5.43
N SER A 8 5.95 27.92 5.70
CA SER A 8 5.20 28.92 4.93
C SER A 8 3.73 28.54 4.71
N GLY A 9 3.07 27.99 5.73
CA GLY A 9 1.65 27.58 5.69
C GLY A 9 1.37 26.22 5.05
N LYS A 10 2.33 25.61 4.34
CA LYS A 10 2.20 24.26 3.79
C LYS A 10 2.63 23.22 4.84
N ASN A 11 1.98 22.06 4.84
CA ASN A 11 2.48 20.92 5.62
C ASN A 11 3.89 20.59 5.16
N ILE A 12 4.76 20.23 6.10
CA ILE A 12 6.15 19.91 5.78
C ILE A 12 6.26 18.68 4.86
N ASP A 13 5.25 17.81 4.86
CA ASP A 13 5.20 16.63 4.00
C ASP A 13 4.93 16.99 2.52
N ASP A 14 4.29 18.12 2.26
CA ASP A 14 4.05 18.66 0.91
C ASP A 14 5.24 19.44 0.35
N VAL A 15 6.31 19.61 1.14
CA VAL A 15 7.50 20.38 0.74
C VAL A 15 8.59 19.42 0.27
N ASN A 16 8.87 19.40 -1.03
CA ASN A 16 9.89 18.53 -1.63
C ASN A 16 11.32 19.09 -1.54
N LYS A 17 11.45 20.42 -1.51
CA LYS A 17 12.75 21.12 -1.46
C LYS A 17 12.68 22.34 -0.55
N ILE A 18 13.78 22.63 0.16
CA ILE A 18 13.98 23.86 0.93
C ILE A 18 15.26 24.50 0.39
N ASN A 19 15.18 25.74 -0.11
CA ASN A 19 16.29 26.46 -0.76
C ASN A 19 17.01 25.62 -1.83
N GLY A 20 16.23 24.86 -2.65
CA GLY A 20 16.78 24.03 -3.71
C GLY A 20 17.32 22.66 -3.27
N VAL A 21 17.51 22.44 -1.97
CA VAL A 21 17.95 21.15 -1.42
C VAL A 21 16.75 20.25 -1.17
N ALA A 22 16.83 18.99 -1.58
CA ALA A 22 15.77 18.02 -1.34
C ALA A 22 15.51 17.85 0.17
N LYS A 23 14.25 17.82 0.58
CA LYS A 23 13.85 17.64 1.99
C LYS A 23 14.49 16.38 2.61
N SER A 24 14.59 15.29 1.86
CA SER A 24 15.23 14.04 2.30
C SER A 24 16.70 14.17 2.70
N SER A 25 17.36 15.25 2.23
CA SER A 25 18.77 15.52 2.55
C SER A 25 18.93 16.55 3.68
N ILE A 26 17.84 17.02 4.29
CA ILE A 26 17.87 18.04 5.35
C ILE A 26 17.33 17.42 6.64
N ALA A 27 18.23 17.15 7.59
CA ALA A 27 17.83 16.60 8.89
C ALA A 27 17.20 17.66 9.80
N LYS A 28 17.65 18.93 9.72
CA LYS A 28 17.17 20.03 10.57
C LYS A 28 16.95 21.30 9.74
N PHE A 29 15.93 22.06 10.09
CA PHE A 29 15.71 23.41 9.60
C PHE A 29 15.48 24.37 10.78
N ALA A 30 16.24 25.45 10.83
CA ALA A 30 16.22 26.41 11.94
C ALA A 30 16.38 25.73 13.33
N GLY A 31 17.23 24.69 13.42
CA GLY A 31 17.47 23.93 14.65
C GLY A 31 16.40 22.90 15.01
N GLN A 32 15.30 22.84 14.26
CA GLN A 32 14.23 21.85 14.46
C GLN A 32 14.42 20.65 13.55
N GLU A 33 14.13 19.44 14.07
CA GLU A 33 14.14 18.23 13.25
C GLU A 33 13.07 18.31 12.15
N ILE A 34 13.44 17.93 10.93
CA ILE A 34 12.49 17.68 9.84
C ILE A 34 12.16 16.18 9.91
N PRO A 35 10.87 15.79 9.93
CA PRO A 35 10.50 14.38 9.91
C PRO A 35 11.18 13.66 8.75
N SER A 36 11.85 12.57 9.03
CA SER A 36 12.43 11.71 7.99
C SER A 36 11.31 11.15 7.12
N THR A 37 11.53 11.15 5.81
CA THR A 37 10.64 10.47 4.85
C THR A 37 10.99 8.98 4.70
N SER A 38 11.89 8.45 5.57
CA SER A 38 12.22 7.02 5.52
C SER A 38 10.98 6.19 5.85
N LEU A 39 10.75 5.19 5.01
CA LEU A 39 9.64 4.27 5.22
C LEU A 39 9.95 3.30 6.37
N LEU A 40 8.94 2.61 6.86
CA LEU A 40 9.04 1.75 8.03
C LEU A 40 10.18 0.73 7.92
N LEU A 41 10.28 0.05 6.78
CA LEU A 41 11.28 -0.99 6.55
C LEU A 41 12.65 -0.46 6.12
N ASP A 42 12.77 0.82 5.80
CA ASP A 42 14.07 1.47 5.64
C ASP A 42 14.74 1.69 6.98
N THR A 43 13.93 1.86 8.04
CA THR A 43 14.42 2.05 9.42
C THR A 43 14.51 0.72 10.16
N TYR A 44 13.51 -0.15 10.02
CA TYR A 44 13.41 -1.44 10.70
C TYR A 44 13.57 -2.56 9.66
N THR A 45 14.82 -2.93 9.40
CA THR A 45 15.17 -3.97 8.41
C THR A 45 15.03 -5.38 8.98
N GLY A 46 15.01 -6.40 8.08
CA GLY A 46 15.07 -7.80 8.49
C GLY A 46 13.72 -8.44 8.80
N SER A 47 12.58 -7.78 8.48
CA SER A 47 11.27 -8.41 8.56
C SER A 47 11.17 -9.57 7.55
N SER A 48 10.68 -10.73 7.98
CA SER A 48 10.43 -11.87 7.10
C SER A 48 9.19 -11.67 6.25
N ILE A 49 8.17 -11.00 6.80
CA ILE A 49 6.87 -10.75 6.16
C ILE A 49 6.44 -9.32 6.49
N ALA A 50 5.92 -8.59 5.49
CA ALA A 50 5.39 -7.24 5.68
C ALA A 50 4.33 -6.91 4.63
N TYR A 51 3.07 -6.83 5.04
CA TYR A 51 1.94 -6.47 4.17
C TYR A 51 1.41 -5.10 4.53
N SER A 52 1.12 -4.29 3.53
CA SER A 52 0.46 -3.00 3.72
C SER A 52 -0.11 -2.48 2.41
N VAL A 53 -1.20 -1.72 2.49
CA VAL A 53 -1.73 -0.90 1.39
C VAL A 53 -0.89 0.36 1.16
N ARG A 54 0.17 0.55 1.94
CA ARG A 54 1.14 1.64 1.82
C ARG A 54 2.51 1.05 1.51
N ARG A 55 3.34 1.80 0.79
CA ARG A 55 4.74 1.41 0.61
C ARG A 55 5.47 1.44 1.94
N LEU A 56 6.12 0.35 2.30
CA LEU A 56 6.87 0.20 3.55
C LEU A 56 8.38 0.30 3.36
N ASN A 57 8.88 0.09 2.14
CA ASN A 57 10.30 0.02 1.79
C ASN A 57 10.56 0.85 0.53
N SER A 58 11.49 1.79 0.57
CA SER A 58 11.83 2.67 -0.55
C SER A 58 12.45 1.92 -1.73
N SER A 59 13.15 0.82 -1.46
CA SER A 59 13.76 -0.04 -2.48
C SER A 59 12.78 -1.05 -3.09
N TYR A 60 11.56 -1.16 -2.55
CA TYR A 60 10.55 -2.08 -3.07
C TYR A 60 9.92 -1.51 -4.35
N THR A 61 10.05 -2.23 -5.45
CA THR A 61 9.51 -1.85 -6.78
C THR A 61 8.39 -2.76 -7.26
N GLY A 62 8.00 -3.75 -6.44
CA GLY A 62 6.94 -4.70 -6.77
C GLY A 62 5.54 -4.14 -6.60
N ALA A 63 4.55 -4.98 -6.94
CA ALA A 63 3.14 -4.68 -6.74
C ALA A 63 2.74 -4.70 -5.26
N CYS A 64 1.65 -4.02 -4.94
CA CYS A 64 1.00 -4.09 -3.64
C CYS A 64 0.14 -5.35 -3.52
N MET A 65 -0.76 -5.53 -4.49
CA MET A 65 -1.73 -6.63 -4.53
C MET A 65 -1.97 -7.10 -5.96
N ARG A 66 -2.42 -8.35 -6.11
CA ARG A 66 -3.05 -8.83 -7.33
C ARG A 66 -4.55 -8.84 -7.13
N ILE A 67 -5.26 -8.23 -8.06
CA ILE A 67 -6.72 -8.07 -8.03
C ILE A 67 -7.33 -8.82 -9.20
N ARG A 68 -8.35 -9.65 -8.90
CA ARG A 68 -9.21 -10.29 -9.89
C ARG A 68 -10.51 -9.48 -9.99
N GLU A 69 -10.89 -9.11 -11.20
CA GLU A 69 -12.22 -8.54 -11.41
C GLU A 69 -13.29 -9.64 -11.50
N GLY A 70 -14.49 -9.34 -10.98
CA GLY A 70 -15.52 -10.35 -10.72
C GLY A 70 -16.35 -10.81 -11.92
N SER A 71 -16.30 -10.12 -13.08
CA SER A 71 -17.13 -10.46 -14.24
C SER A 71 -16.40 -11.40 -15.22
N GLY A 72 -15.19 -11.04 -15.65
CA GLY A 72 -14.38 -11.82 -16.58
C GLY A 72 -13.30 -12.67 -15.90
N ASN A 73 -13.10 -12.50 -14.59
CA ASN A 73 -12.07 -13.16 -13.78
C ASN A 73 -10.63 -12.87 -14.23
N THR A 74 -10.40 -11.73 -14.86
CA THR A 74 -9.05 -11.30 -15.23
C THR A 74 -8.33 -10.75 -14.01
N GLU A 75 -7.01 -11.00 -13.96
CA GLU A 75 -6.16 -10.59 -12.82
C GLU A 75 -5.14 -9.56 -13.27
N THR A 76 -4.86 -8.59 -12.40
CA THR A 76 -3.85 -7.56 -12.62
C THR A 76 -3.11 -7.25 -11.33
N ASP A 77 -1.80 -7.02 -11.44
CA ASP A 77 -0.97 -6.55 -10.35
C ASP A 77 -1.12 -5.04 -10.20
N ILE A 78 -1.55 -4.62 -9.00
CA ILE A 78 -1.74 -3.21 -8.64
C ILE A 78 -0.55 -2.74 -7.81
N GLY A 79 0.09 -1.66 -8.24
CA GLY A 79 1.23 -1.04 -7.57
C GLY A 79 0.81 0.03 -6.56
N PHE A 80 1.69 1.02 -6.42
CA PHE A 80 1.50 2.17 -5.55
C PHE A 80 1.41 3.45 -6.36
N ASP A 81 0.61 4.39 -5.90
CA ASP A 81 0.55 5.74 -6.44
C ASP A 81 1.82 6.56 -6.10
N SER A 82 1.87 7.81 -6.55
CA SER A 82 3.00 8.72 -6.29
C SER A 82 3.19 9.06 -4.80
N ASN A 83 2.17 8.86 -3.96
CA ASN A 83 2.21 9.10 -2.52
C ASN A 83 2.57 7.82 -1.73
N GLY A 84 2.77 6.70 -2.43
CA GLY A 84 3.10 5.43 -1.82
C GLY A 84 1.91 4.69 -1.22
N TYR A 85 0.67 5.03 -1.60
CA TYR A 85 -0.53 4.24 -1.29
C TYR A 85 -0.86 3.31 -2.46
N ILE A 86 -1.60 2.23 -2.19
CA ILE A 86 -2.10 1.38 -3.26
C ILE A 86 -2.85 2.22 -4.30
N ASP A 87 -2.59 2.01 -5.58
CA ASP A 87 -3.19 2.78 -6.67
C ASP A 87 -4.68 2.42 -6.84
N THR A 88 -5.53 3.19 -6.16
CA THR A 88 -6.99 3.02 -6.21
C THR A 88 -7.58 3.34 -7.57
N ALA A 89 -6.94 4.21 -8.35
CA ALA A 89 -7.37 4.52 -9.73
C ALA A 89 -7.12 3.34 -10.66
N ALA A 90 -5.97 2.65 -10.51
CA ALA A 90 -5.68 1.44 -11.25
C ALA A 90 -6.66 0.29 -10.89
N ILE A 91 -7.04 0.14 -9.61
CA ILE A 91 -8.07 -0.82 -9.19
C ILE A 91 -9.40 -0.52 -9.90
N ALA A 92 -9.87 0.73 -9.84
CA ALA A 92 -11.13 1.14 -10.46
C ALA A 92 -11.10 0.93 -11.99
N SER A 93 -9.98 1.27 -12.64
CA SER A 93 -9.79 1.06 -14.08
C SER A 93 -9.83 -0.41 -14.48
N HIS A 94 -9.22 -1.30 -13.67
CA HIS A 94 -9.21 -2.74 -13.92
C HIS A 94 -10.57 -3.39 -13.70
N CYS A 95 -11.24 -3.04 -12.59
CA CYS A 95 -12.50 -3.68 -12.20
C CYS A 95 -13.73 -3.11 -12.91
N GLY A 96 -13.70 -1.84 -13.37
CA GLY A 96 -14.86 -1.18 -13.98
C GLY A 96 -16.06 -1.16 -13.03
N SER A 97 -17.16 -1.79 -13.43
CA SER A 97 -18.37 -1.94 -12.59
C SER A 97 -18.43 -3.27 -11.84
N ALA A 98 -17.42 -4.13 -11.98
CA ALA A 98 -17.36 -5.42 -11.28
C ALA A 98 -16.69 -5.29 -9.92
N THR A 99 -17.04 -6.21 -9.00
CA THR A 99 -16.33 -6.32 -7.70
C THR A 99 -14.88 -6.73 -7.92
N GLY A 100 -13.96 -6.13 -7.17
CA GLY A 100 -12.54 -6.47 -7.15
C GLY A 100 -12.18 -7.33 -5.95
N TYR A 101 -11.58 -8.48 -6.21
CA TYR A 101 -11.18 -9.49 -5.21
C TYR A 101 -9.67 -9.57 -5.11
N VAL A 102 -9.14 -9.67 -3.89
CA VAL A 102 -7.70 -9.85 -3.65
C VAL A 102 -7.36 -11.33 -3.78
N THR A 103 -6.56 -11.67 -4.80
CA THR A 103 -6.03 -13.03 -4.99
C THR A 103 -4.64 -13.18 -4.39
N LYS A 104 -3.88 -12.08 -4.29
CA LYS A 104 -2.55 -12.07 -3.68
C LYS A 104 -2.26 -10.73 -3.04
N TRP A 105 -1.64 -10.76 -1.86
CA TRP A 105 -1.05 -9.59 -1.20
C TRP A 105 0.46 -9.79 -1.14
N TYR A 106 1.20 -8.92 -1.81
CA TYR A 106 2.65 -9.05 -1.92
C TYR A 106 3.35 -8.59 -0.65
N SER A 107 4.27 -9.41 -0.17
CA SER A 107 5.13 -9.02 0.94
C SER A 107 6.16 -7.99 0.48
N GLN A 108 6.28 -6.90 1.22
CA GLN A 108 7.26 -5.83 1.00
C GLN A 108 8.53 -6.04 1.86
N SER A 109 8.72 -7.24 2.43
CA SER A 109 9.86 -7.53 3.30
C SER A 109 11.20 -7.38 2.55
N THR A 110 12.25 -6.99 3.28
CA THR A 110 13.61 -6.86 2.73
C THR A 110 14.32 -8.21 2.58
N SER A 111 13.84 -9.24 3.27
CA SER A 111 14.44 -10.58 3.28
C SER A 111 14.02 -11.46 2.11
N GLY A 112 13.10 -11.01 1.30
CA GLY A 112 12.64 -11.73 0.12
C GLY A 112 12.04 -10.74 -0.88
N GLY A 113 12.60 -10.69 -2.07
CA GLY A 113 12.03 -9.89 -3.16
C GLY A 113 10.63 -10.34 -3.54
N THR A 114 10.01 -9.64 -4.47
CA THR A 114 8.73 -10.04 -5.08
C THR A 114 8.82 -11.50 -5.54
N GLY A 115 7.92 -12.34 -5.04
CA GLY A 115 7.93 -13.79 -5.35
C GLY A 115 8.77 -14.66 -4.43
N SER A 116 9.18 -14.15 -3.27
CA SER A 116 9.99 -14.91 -2.27
C SER A 116 9.25 -16.03 -1.55
N GLY A 117 8.01 -16.34 -1.91
CA GLY A 117 7.21 -17.37 -1.26
C GLY A 117 6.49 -16.90 0.03
N ASN A 118 6.66 -15.63 0.40
CA ASN A 118 6.04 -15.03 1.59
C ASN A 118 4.84 -14.13 1.23
N ASP A 119 4.28 -14.28 0.02
CA ASP A 119 3.07 -13.57 -0.38
C ASP A 119 1.84 -14.28 0.18
N ALA A 120 0.87 -13.50 0.67
CA ALA A 120 -0.40 -14.06 1.10
C ALA A 120 -1.30 -14.31 -0.13
N VAL A 121 -1.83 -15.53 -0.29
CA VAL A 121 -2.52 -15.96 -1.51
C VAL A 121 -3.88 -16.59 -1.17
N GLN A 122 -4.89 -16.33 -2.00
CA GLN A 122 -6.16 -17.07 -1.99
C GLN A 122 -6.53 -17.50 -3.40
N THR A 123 -6.43 -18.79 -3.67
CA THR A 123 -6.73 -19.38 -4.98
C THR A 123 -8.22 -19.74 -5.17
N THR A 124 -8.93 -19.93 -4.06
CA THR A 124 -10.37 -20.25 -4.09
C THR A 124 -11.18 -18.98 -4.24
N SER A 125 -11.80 -18.75 -5.40
CA SER A 125 -12.47 -17.50 -5.75
C SER A 125 -13.57 -17.09 -4.77
N SER A 126 -14.31 -18.05 -4.19
CA SER A 126 -15.35 -17.79 -3.19
C SER A 126 -14.83 -17.39 -1.80
N GLN A 127 -13.51 -17.50 -1.57
CA GLN A 127 -12.85 -17.19 -0.31
C GLN A 127 -11.94 -15.95 -0.42
N GLN A 128 -11.91 -15.31 -1.58
CA GLN A 128 -11.10 -14.11 -1.79
C GLN A 128 -11.76 -12.89 -1.13
N PRO A 129 -11.01 -12.12 -0.32
CA PRO A 129 -11.53 -10.90 0.25
C PRO A 129 -11.71 -9.82 -0.82
N GLU A 130 -12.61 -8.89 -0.56
CA GLU A 130 -12.95 -7.80 -1.47
C GLU A 130 -12.11 -6.55 -1.17
N ILE A 131 -11.77 -5.78 -2.19
CA ILE A 131 -11.17 -4.45 -2.06
C ILE A 131 -11.98 -3.37 -2.78
N TYR A 132 -12.82 -3.75 -3.75
CA TYR A 132 -13.60 -2.83 -4.58
C TYR A 132 -15.02 -3.37 -4.79
N ASN A 133 -16.03 -2.50 -4.68
CA ASN A 133 -17.46 -2.88 -4.72
C ASN A 133 -18.15 -2.65 -6.06
N GLY A 134 -17.39 -2.40 -7.14
CA GLY A 134 -17.93 -2.03 -8.45
C GLY A 134 -18.15 -0.51 -8.65
N THR A 135 -17.92 0.29 -7.60
CA THR A 135 -18.04 1.76 -7.65
C THR A 135 -16.85 2.45 -7.00
N SER A 136 -16.39 1.94 -5.86
CA SER A 136 -15.28 2.51 -5.08
C SER A 136 -14.49 1.44 -4.36
N VAL A 137 -13.24 1.75 -4.06
CA VAL A 137 -12.41 0.98 -3.13
C VAL A 137 -12.99 1.11 -1.72
N TYR A 138 -13.05 0.01 -0.97
CA TYR A 138 -13.38 0.06 0.45
C TYR A 138 -12.32 0.86 1.21
N THR A 139 -12.76 1.67 2.16
CA THR A 139 -11.86 2.50 2.96
C THR A 139 -12.21 2.44 4.44
N ASP A 140 -11.17 2.55 5.28
CA ASP A 140 -11.28 2.87 6.69
C ASP A 140 -10.45 4.14 6.95
N ASN A 141 -11.04 5.16 7.57
CA ASN A 141 -10.43 6.47 7.78
C ASN A 141 -9.75 7.04 6.51
N SER A 142 -10.41 6.92 5.35
CA SER A 142 -9.91 7.35 4.04
C SER A 142 -8.69 6.57 3.51
N ILE A 143 -8.30 5.49 4.15
CA ILE A 143 -7.24 4.60 3.68
C ILE A 143 -7.90 3.36 3.07
N ALA A 144 -7.37 2.87 1.94
CA ALA A 144 -7.87 1.65 1.30
C ALA A 144 -7.85 0.48 2.30
N ALA A 145 -8.93 -0.28 2.34
CA ALA A 145 -9.12 -1.41 3.25
C ALA A 145 -9.60 -2.65 2.50
N ILE A 146 -9.18 -3.81 2.98
CA ILE A 146 -9.69 -5.10 2.51
C ILE A 146 -10.93 -5.44 3.35
N ARG A 147 -12.02 -5.74 2.67
CA ARG A 147 -13.24 -6.24 3.30
C ARG A 147 -13.24 -7.77 3.27
N VAL A 148 -13.36 -8.37 4.45
CA VAL A 148 -13.59 -9.81 4.59
C VAL A 148 -15.10 -9.99 4.81
N PRO A 149 -15.88 -10.40 3.79
CA PRO A 149 -17.31 -10.63 3.96
C PRO A 149 -17.55 -11.76 4.98
N ASN A 150 -18.62 -11.66 5.75
CA ASN A 150 -19.01 -12.74 6.65
C ASN A 150 -19.49 -13.93 5.83
N ALA A 151 -18.68 -14.96 5.71
CA ALA A 151 -19.07 -16.20 5.04
C ALA A 151 -19.89 -17.06 5.99
N ALA A 152 -21.12 -17.36 5.62
CA ALA A 152 -22.02 -18.22 6.41
C ALA A 152 -21.46 -19.64 6.63
N ASN A 153 -20.51 -20.11 5.82
CA ASN A 153 -19.94 -21.48 5.87
C ASN A 153 -18.52 -21.59 5.29
N GLY A 154 -17.59 -20.67 5.61
CA GLY A 154 -16.22 -20.84 5.12
C GLY A 154 -15.28 -19.73 5.61
N SER A 155 -14.00 -20.01 5.66
CA SER A 155 -12.98 -18.99 5.91
C SER A 155 -12.77 -18.16 4.65
N ILE A 156 -12.94 -16.84 4.75
CA ILE A 156 -12.51 -15.88 3.75
C ILE A 156 -11.19 -15.30 4.26
N GLY A 157 -10.16 -15.30 3.44
CA GLY A 157 -8.86 -14.81 3.84
C GLY A 157 -7.78 -15.09 2.80
N LEU A 158 -6.55 -14.81 3.18
CA LEU A 158 -5.34 -15.08 2.43
C LEU A 158 -4.45 -16.01 3.23
N ASP A 159 -3.91 -17.03 2.59
CA ASP A 159 -2.96 -18.00 3.18
C ASP A 159 -1.52 -17.55 2.89
N ILE A 160 -0.60 -17.86 3.81
CA ILE A 160 0.84 -17.53 3.74
C ILE A 160 1.63 -18.81 3.59
#